data_2bc608ad2727e70de0b2366ebda98032
#
_entry.id   2bc608ad2727e70de0b2366ebda98032
#
_cell.length_a   1.000
_cell.length_b   1.000
_cell.length_c   1.000
_cell.angle_alpha   90.00
_cell.angle_beta   90.00
_cell.angle_gamma   90.00
#
_symmetry.space_group_name_H-M   'P 1'
#
loop_
_entity.id
_entity.type
_entity.pdbx_description
1 polymer ?
#
loop_
_entity_poly.entity_id
_entity_poly.type
_entity_poly.pdbx_seq_one_letter_code
_entity_poly.pdbx_strand_id
1 'polypeptide(L)'
;MEIARTVRIPVHYAVTKRKLSMLDRLTARHTYCTWLFSKLIEGRGVDVRGFGGFTKHDMAEIRENTKLNSAYVQQCRDQALWMWRSYRTQHRDWECQLKHAKGKWRGKLLKREPRQPFHDGPTRKVPARIDVRTGIVVSSKHMKLSPYVLCLSTFSKNHRIIVPLNPAKYHLDLLGKGGIVDFQLVKHEGCYYTHVCVKYDVPDRAVRSVLGVDLGIRRAMAAVLLKPDKPLHREDLSILTDNQKKRHLDLLTRRVAMLQEARKWEPLKRLRHKRIHVAEYFDRIGAIHVAEMAAAEQSMVAVGYPKSIKYEKYRGNGERRLRRMLQQRFPYNRRIQYIQEECAERGIRAETVLEAWTSKTCHRCGSTNTRRSTQSLFWCLDCSLQYNADWNSSINIGSVFLPAALSRRAAEGLAQAGEDSAYKPMSPEAETIVDTATSNR
;
A
#
# COMPACT_ATOMS: atom_id res chain seq x y z
N MET A 1 -20.28 2.66 -0.16
CA MET A 1 -18.88 3.12 -0.38
C MET A 1 -18.45 2.84 -1.81
N GLU A 2 -17.92 3.87 -2.53
CA GLU A 2 -17.33 3.66 -3.87
C GLU A 2 -15.90 3.12 -3.73
N ILE A 3 -15.59 2.03 -4.42
CA ILE A 3 -14.28 1.38 -4.40
C ILE A 3 -13.67 1.41 -5.80
N ALA A 4 -12.39 1.75 -5.87
CA ALA A 4 -11.60 1.66 -7.08
C ALA A 4 -10.49 0.61 -6.89
N ARG A 5 -10.45 -0.39 -7.77
CA ARG A 5 -9.43 -1.45 -7.77
C ARG A 5 -8.74 -1.52 -9.11
N THR A 6 -7.42 -1.60 -9.08
CA THR A 6 -6.62 -1.77 -10.30
C THR A 6 -6.06 -3.19 -10.36
N VAL A 7 -6.33 -3.87 -11.45
CA VAL A 7 -5.78 -5.21 -11.75
C VAL A 7 -4.86 -5.18 -12.95
N ARG A 8 -3.84 -6.03 -12.91
CA ARG A 8 -2.85 -6.20 -13.97
C ARG A 8 -3.18 -7.42 -14.80
N ILE A 9 -3.69 -7.21 -16.01
CA ILE A 9 -4.09 -8.27 -16.94
C ILE A 9 -3.03 -8.39 -18.04
N PRO A 10 -2.41 -9.57 -18.26
CA PRO A 10 -1.48 -9.75 -19.36
C PRO A 10 -2.20 -9.70 -20.71
N VAL A 11 -1.49 -9.25 -21.73
CA VAL A 11 -1.92 -9.41 -23.12
C VAL A 11 -1.86 -10.90 -23.47
N HIS A 12 -2.86 -11.38 -24.22
CA HIS A 12 -2.98 -12.79 -24.55
C HIS A 12 -1.79 -13.27 -25.42
N TYR A 13 -1.28 -14.47 -25.13
CA TYR A 13 -0.12 -15.04 -25.82
C TYR A 13 -0.33 -15.27 -27.33
N ALA A 14 -1.57 -15.48 -27.77
CA ALA A 14 -1.92 -15.67 -29.19
C ALA A 14 -2.04 -14.34 -29.97
N VAL A 15 -1.64 -13.22 -29.39
CA VAL A 15 -1.52 -11.95 -30.12
C VAL A 15 -0.53 -12.09 -31.28
N THR A 16 -0.92 -11.62 -32.48
CA THR A 16 -0.10 -11.72 -33.67
C THR A 16 1.18 -10.86 -33.57
N LYS A 17 2.27 -11.32 -34.18
CA LYS A 17 3.53 -10.57 -34.24
C LYS A 17 3.33 -9.15 -34.81
N ARG A 18 2.41 -9.00 -35.81
CA ARG A 18 2.07 -7.69 -36.38
C ARG A 18 1.49 -6.72 -35.35
N LYS A 19 0.58 -7.20 -34.48
CA LYS A 19 0.00 -6.39 -33.39
C LYS A 19 1.04 -6.03 -32.32
N LEU A 20 1.89 -6.96 -31.92
CA LEU A 20 2.99 -6.69 -31.00
C LEU A 20 3.98 -5.66 -31.56
N SER A 21 4.37 -5.78 -32.85
CA SER A 21 5.20 -4.80 -33.51
C SER A 21 4.54 -3.41 -33.55
N MET A 22 3.22 -3.34 -33.77
CA MET A 22 2.48 -2.07 -33.69
C MET A 22 2.52 -1.47 -32.29
N LEU A 23 2.33 -2.27 -31.24
CA LEU A 23 2.46 -1.82 -29.85
C LEU A 23 3.87 -1.34 -29.54
N ASP A 24 4.89 -2.04 -30.01
CA ASP A 24 6.29 -1.64 -29.85
C ASP A 24 6.60 -0.29 -30.53
N ARG A 25 6.10 -0.10 -31.74
CA ARG A 25 6.23 1.18 -32.46
C ARG A 25 5.47 2.32 -31.75
N LEU A 26 4.26 2.04 -31.26
CA LEU A 26 3.42 3.01 -30.55
C LEU A 26 4.08 3.45 -29.26
N THR A 27 4.50 2.50 -28.44
CA THR A 27 5.17 2.80 -27.16
C THR A 27 6.51 3.49 -27.33
N ALA A 28 7.28 3.13 -28.34
CA ALA A 28 8.55 3.80 -28.67
C ALA A 28 8.32 5.27 -29.06
N ARG A 29 7.34 5.54 -29.96
CA ARG A 29 7.00 6.92 -30.35
C ARG A 29 6.43 7.72 -29.18
N HIS A 30 5.62 7.10 -28.32
CA HIS A 30 5.10 7.74 -27.13
C HIS A 30 6.24 8.15 -26.18
N THR A 31 7.21 7.26 -25.92
CA THR A 31 8.38 7.58 -25.11
C THR A 31 9.22 8.70 -25.71
N TYR A 32 9.43 8.67 -27.03
CA TYR A 32 10.14 9.73 -27.75
C TYR A 32 9.41 11.07 -27.67
N CYS A 33 8.10 11.08 -27.86
CA CYS A 33 7.26 12.26 -27.73
C CYS A 33 7.35 12.85 -26.28
N THR A 34 7.27 12.00 -25.28
CA THR A 34 7.43 12.42 -23.86
C THR A 34 8.81 13.03 -23.61
N TRP A 35 9.86 12.47 -24.22
CA TRP A 35 11.20 13.01 -24.15
C TRP A 35 11.30 14.41 -24.79
N LEU A 36 10.69 14.64 -25.95
CA LEU A 36 10.66 15.96 -26.58
C LEU A 36 10.04 17.01 -25.66
N PHE A 37 8.89 16.70 -25.04
CA PHE A 37 8.30 17.59 -24.02
C PHE A 37 9.21 17.80 -22.81
N SER A 38 9.90 16.75 -22.36
CA SER A 38 10.87 16.85 -21.26
C SER A 38 12.01 17.81 -21.60
N LYS A 39 12.50 17.81 -22.86
CA LYS A 39 13.54 18.74 -23.32
C LYS A 39 13.05 20.17 -23.38
N LEU A 40 11.81 20.41 -23.80
CA LEU A 40 11.22 21.74 -23.76
C LEU A 40 11.09 22.28 -22.33
N ILE A 41 10.70 21.42 -21.36
CA ILE A 41 10.63 21.78 -19.93
C ILE A 41 12.02 22.10 -19.38
N GLU A 42 13.03 21.32 -19.73
CA GLU A 42 14.41 21.54 -19.33
C GLU A 42 14.95 22.88 -19.85
N GLY A 43 14.75 23.17 -21.14
CA GLY A 43 15.31 24.36 -21.78
C GLY A 43 14.60 25.68 -21.44
N ARG A 44 13.28 25.61 -21.21
CA ARG A 44 12.46 26.84 -20.99
C ARG A 44 12.13 27.09 -19.52
N GLY A 45 12.45 26.19 -18.62
CA GLY A 45 12.07 26.30 -17.20
C GLY A 45 10.55 26.39 -17.00
N VAL A 46 9.76 25.76 -17.87
CA VAL A 46 8.29 25.80 -17.87
C VAL A 46 7.74 25.53 -16.47
N ASP A 47 6.82 26.37 -16.00
CA ASP A 47 6.15 26.15 -14.73
C ASP A 47 5.33 24.84 -14.80
N VAL A 48 5.83 23.82 -14.13
CA VAL A 48 5.18 22.51 -14.07
C VAL A 48 3.93 22.49 -13.19
N ARG A 49 3.53 23.60 -12.60
CA ARG A 49 2.29 23.71 -11.81
C ARG A 49 1.04 23.83 -12.68
N GLY A 50 1.19 24.31 -13.92
CA GLY A 50 0.09 24.49 -14.85
C GLY A 50 0.25 23.71 -16.16
N PHE A 51 -0.80 23.72 -16.99
CA PHE A 51 -0.76 23.20 -18.37
C PHE A 51 -0.23 24.24 -19.37
N GLY A 52 0.06 25.47 -18.91
CA GLY A 52 0.20 26.67 -19.71
C GLY A 52 1.55 26.95 -20.35
N GLY A 53 2.54 26.07 -20.20
CA GLY A 53 3.90 26.33 -20.70
C GLY A 53 4.19 25.93 -22.14
N PHE A 54 3.22 25.33 -22.85
CA PHE A 54 3.40 24.86 -24.23
C PHE A 54 2.50 25.62 -25.18
N THR A 55 3.08 26.13 -26.27
CA THR A 55 2.35 26.82 -27.31
C THR A 55 1.61 25.87 -28.25
N LYS A 56 0.64 26.38 -29.01
CA LYS A 56 0.00 25.61 -30.09
C LYS A 56 1.04 25.14 -31.12
N HIS A 57 2.07 25.95 -31.35
CA HIS A 57 3.17 25.62 -32.26
C HIS A 57 3.97 24.41 -31.76
N ASP A 58 4.38 24.40 -30.47
CA ASP A 58 5.09 23.24 -29.87
C ASP A 58 4.30 21.96 -30.05
N MET A 59 2.99 22.02 -29.80
CA MET A 59 2.11 20.84 -29.92
C MET A 59 2.01 20.36 -31.38
N ALA A 60 1.96 21.28 -32.36
CA ALA A 60 1.91 20.96 -33.76
C ALA A 60 3.23 20.36 -34.26
N GLU A 61 4.36 20.96 -33.93
CA GLU A 61 5.69 20.52 -34.28
C GLU A 61 5.99 19.10 -33.73
N ILE A 62 5.73 18.88 -32.43
CA ILE A 62 5.93 17.56 -31.83
C ILE A 62 5.01 16.52 -32.46
N ARG A 63 3.76 16.88 -32.78
CA ARG A 63 2.84 15.99 -33.47
C ARG A 63 3.37 15.59 -34.85
N GLU A 64 3.90 16.52 -35.58
CA GLU A 64 4.47 16.28 -36.90
C GLU A 64 5.70 15.38 -36.82
N ASN A 65 6.61 15.67 -35.91
CA ASN A 65 7.85 14.89 -35.71
C ASN A 65 7.56 13.45 -35.24
N THR A 66 6.52 13.23 -34.43
CA THR A 66 6.21 11.92 -33.86
C THR A 66 5.19 11.13 -34.64
N LYS A 67 4.43 11.78 -35.54
CA LYS A 67 3.30 11.20 -36.29
C LYS A 67 2.24 10.54 -35.34
N LEU A 68 2.11 11.08 -34.12
CA LEU A 68 1.09 10.66 -33.17
C LEU A 68 -0.16 11.53 -33.33
N ASN A 69 -1.34 10.97 -32.97
CA ASN A 69 -2.55 11.78 -32.91
C ASN A 69 -2.50 12.75 -31.70
N SER A 70 -3.38 13.76 -31.72
CA SER A 70 -3.40 14.81 -30.69
C SER A 70 -3.61 14.28 -29.27
N ALA A 71 -4.41 13.22 -29.10
CA ALA A 71 -4.65 12.62 -27.79
C ALA A 71 -3.38 11.98 -27.21
N TYR A 72 -2.60 11.25 -28.02
CA TYR A 72 -1.30 10.74 -27.60
C TYR A 72 -0.32 11.86 -27.25
N VAL A 73 -0.27 12.91 -28.06
CA VAL A 73 0.60 14.07 -27.81
C VAL A 73 0.27 14.72 -26.48
N GLN A 74 -1.03 14.89 -26.17
CA GLN A 74 -1.47 15.39 -24.86
C GLN A 74 -1.05 14.47 -23.70
N GLN A 75 -1.23 13.16 -23.85
CA GLN A 75 -0.76 12.19 -22.84
C GLN A 75 0.75 12.30 -22.58
N CYS A 76 1.54 12.42 -23.65
CA CYS A 76 3.00 12.57 -23.55
C CYS A 76 3.38 13.86 -22.81
N ARG A 77 2.70 14.97 -23.12
CA ARG A 77 2.88 16.24 -22.42
C ARG A 77 2.61 16.09 -20.93
N ASP A 78 1.46 15.51 -20.58
CA ASP A 78 1.02 15.35 -19.21
C ASP A 78 1.95 14.41 -18.43
N GLN A 79 2.45 13.35 -19.08
CA GLN A 79 3.45 12.47 -18.50
C GLN A 79 4.77 13.20 -18.25
N ALA A 80 5.25 14.02 -19.18
CA ALA A 80 6.47 14.80 -18.99
C ALA A 80 6.33 15.78 -17.82
N LEU A 81 5.22 16.53 -17.75
CA LEU A 81 4.92 17.44 -16.65
C LEU A 81 4.89 16.69 -15.29
N TRP A 82 4.24 15.53 -15.24
CA TRP A 82 4.19 14.74 -14.01
C TRP A 82 5.60 14.27 -13.58
N MET A 83 6.43 13.83 -14.51
CA MET A 83 7.80 13.39 -14.21
C MET A 83 8.64 14.55 -13.67
N TRP A 84 8.54 15.74 -14.25
CA TRP A 84 9.25 16.92 -13.78
C TRP A 84 8.75 17.43 -12.42
N ARG A 85 7.44 17.36 -12.14
CA ARG A 85 6.90 17.64 -10.80
C ARG A 85 7.47 16.70 -9.75
N SER A 86 7.49 15.40 -10.05
CA SER A 86 8.07 14.38 -9.18
C SER A 86 9.56 14.62 -8.93
N TYR A 87 10.32 14.91 -9.98
CA TYR A 87 11.74 15.24 -9.88
C TYR A 87 11.98 16.46 -8.99
N ARG A 88 11.27 17.57 -9.23
CA ARG A 88 11.43 18.81 -8.43
C ARG A 88 11.10 18.59 -6.96
N THR A 89 10.08 17.81 -6.64
CA THR A 89 9.76 17.47 -5.26
C THR A 89 10.86 16.64 -4.63
N GLN A 90 11.34 15.60 -5.29
CA GLN A 90 12.43 14.76 -4.80
C GLN A 90 13.75 15.52 -4.65
N HIS A 91 14.05 16.42 -5.60
CA HIS A 91 15.25 17.24 -5.56
C HIS A 91 15.22 18.24 -4.38
N ARG A 92 14.08 18.91 -4.19
CA ARG A 92 13.88 19.79 -3.04
C ARG A 92 14.02 19.06 -1.70
N ASP A 93 13.44 17.86 -1.58
CA ASP A 93 13.55 17.04 -0.38
C ASP A 93 14.99 16.58 -0.16
N TRP A 94 15.71 16.25 -1.23
CA TRP A 94 17.13 15.91 -1.18
C TRP A 94 17.99 17.11 -0.75
N GLU A 95 17.77 18.31 -1.32
CA GLU A 95 18.45 19.55 -0.91
C GLU A 95 18.23 19.87 0.58
N CYS A 96 16.97 19.73 1.02
CA CYS A 96 16.61 19.93 2.43
C CYS A 96 17.37 18.97 3.36
N GLN A 97 17.45 17.68 2.97
CA GLN A 97 18.23 16.69 3.69
C GLN A 97 19.74 17.00 3.66
N LEU A 98 20.26 17.48 2.52
CA LEU A 98 21.67 17.80 2.33
C LEU A 98 22.12 18.99 3.20
N LYS A 99 21.25 19.99 3.39
CA LYS A 99 21.51 21.15 4.29
C LYS A 99 21.76 20.71 5.73
N HIS A 100 21.08 19.66 6.19
CA HIS A 100 21.19 19.15 7.56
C HIS A 100 22.17 17.98 7.73
N ALA A 101 22.71 17.45 6.63
CA ALA A 101 23.59 16.30 6.64
C ALA A 101 25.04 16.67 6.93
N LYS A 102 25.72 15.90 7.79
CA LYS A 102 27.14 16.08 8.16
C LYS A 102 27.95 14.82 7.91
N GLY A 103 29.26 14.95 7.69
CA GLY A 103 30.23 13.85 7.61
C GLY A 103 29.89 12.77 6.58
N LYS A 104 30.07 11.49 6.94
CA LYS A 104 29.83 10.33 6.05
C LYS A 104 28.41 10.27 5.48
N TRP A 105 27.43 10.84 6.18
CA TRP A 105 26.03 10.87 5.70
C TRP A 105 25.88 11.85 4.52
N ARG A 106 26.50 13.03 4.60
CA ARG A 106 26.51 14.00 3.49
C ARG A 106 27.11 13.39 2.22
N GLY A 107 28.25 12.70 2.33
CA GLY A 107 28.86 11.99 1.19
C GLY A 107 27.99 10.89 0.58
N LYS A 108 27.13 10.23 1.38
CA LYS A 108 26.15 9.27 0.87
C LYS A 108 24.97 9.94 0.16
N LEU A 109 24.54 11.10 0.63
CA LEU A 109 23.45 11.86 0.01
C LEU A 109 23.88 12.47 -1.32
N LEU A 110 25.08 13.00 -1.44
CA LEU A 110 25.62 13.48 -2.72
C LEU A 110 25.60 12.41 -3.82
N LYS A 111 25.89 11.14 -3.47
CA LYS A 111 25.79 10.01 -4.42
C LYS A 111 24.36 9.59 -4.75
N ARG A 112 23.35 10.16 -4.11
CA ARG A 112 21.91 9.85 -4.26
C ARG A 112 21.11 11.04 -4.77
N GLU A 113 21.78 11.98 -5.39
CA GLU A 113 21.11 13.09 -6.05
C GLU A 113 20.05 12.57 -7.04
N PRO A 114 18.82 13.08 -6.97
CA PRO A 114 17.79 12.70 -7.92
C PRO A 114 18.21 13.08 -9.35
N ARG A 115 18.07 12.15 -10.27
CA ARG A 115 18.38 12.39 -11.69
C ARG A 115 17.19 13.04 -12.39
N GLN A 116 17.46 13.95 -13.29
CA GLN A 116 16.45 14.56 -14.15
C GLN A 116 15.72 13.51 -14.99
N PRO A 117 14.44 13.74 -15.35
CA PRO A 117 13.74 12.90 -16.29
C PRO A 117 14.52 12.78 -17.61
N PHE A 118 14.63 11.57 -18.12
CA PHE A 118 15.36 11.26 -19.36
C PHE A 118 16.84 11.68 -19.37
N HIS A 119 17.51 11.65 -18.22
CA HIS A 119 18.95 11.92 -18.11
C HIS A 119 19.79 11.12 -19.12
N ASP A 120 19.42 9.86 -19.35
CA ASP A 120 20.10 8.95 -20.31
C ASP A 120 19.43 8.98 -21.73
N GLY A 121 18.66 10.02 -22.06
CA GLY A 121 17.92 10.14 -23.31
C GLY A 121 16.60 9.34 -23.33
N PRO A 122 15.97 9.18 -24.51
CA PRO A 122 14.67 8.51 -24.65
C PRO A 122 14.80 6.99 -24.53
N THR A 123 15.23 6.52 -23.37
CA THR A 123 15.44 5.10 -23.09
C THR A 123 14.12 4.39 -22.75
N ARG A 124 14.05 3.08 -23.03
CA ARG A 124 12.91 2.22 -22.66
C ARG A 124 12.70 2.06 -21.15
N LYS A 125 13.54 2.65 -20.30
CA LYS A 125 13.38 2.65 -18.84
C LYS A 125 12.21 3.51 -18.38
N VAL A 126 11.78 4.47 -19.19
CA VAL A 126 10.57 5.26 -18.94
C VAL A 126 9.41 4.59 -19.65
N PRO A 127 8.46 3.99 -18.94
CA PRO A 127 7.33 3.30 -19.56
C PRO A 127 6.41 4.32 -20.23
N ALA A 128 5.96 4.01 -21.46
CA ALA A 128 4.89 4.73 -22.09
C ALA A 128 3.59 4.50 -21.29
N ARG A 129 2.90 5.57 -20.95
CA ARG A 129 1.61 5.53 -20.26
C ARG A 129 0.49 5.84 -21.25
N ILE A 130 -0.08 4.80 -21.82
CA ILE A 130 -1.22 4.90 -22.76
C ILE A 130 -2.48 4.62 -21.93
N ASP A 131 -3.45 5.55 -21.97
CA ASP A 131 -4.64 5.56 -21.13
C ASP A 131 -5.95 5.66 -21.93
N VAL A 132 -7.08 5.84 -21.26
CA VAL A 132 -8.44 5.89 -21.81
C VAL A 132 -8.65 6.96 -22.89
N ARG A 133 -7.80 7.99 -22.98
CA ARG A 133 -7.90 9.01 -24.06
C ARG A 133 -7.64 8.44 -25.44
N THR A 134 -6.94 7.33 -25.53
CA THR A 134 -6.52 6.72 -26.81
C THR A 134 -7.01 5.30 -27.00
N GLY A 135 -7.71 4.75 -26.03
CA GLY A 135 -8.25 3.41 -26.13
C GLY A 135 -9.32 3.12 -25.12
N ILE A 136 -9.83 1.89 -25.16
CA ILE A 136 -10.84 1.38 -24.25
C ILE A 136 -10.65 -0.11 -24.03
N VAL A 137 -10.91 -0.58 -22.82
CA VAL A 137 -11.04 -2.02 -22.50
C VAL A 137 -12.52 -2.37 -22.51
N VAL A 138 -12.90 -3.33 -23.34
CA VAL A 138 -14.29 -3.76 -23.49
C VAL A 138 -14.43 -5.26 -23.37
N SER A 139 -15.59 -5.70 -22.90
CA SER A 139 -16.01 -7.10 -22.95
C SER A 139 -16.26 -7.49 -24.42
N SER A 140 -15.81 -8.66 -24.80
CA SER A 140 -15.96 -9.20 -26.14
C SER A 140 -16.60 -10.59 -26.13
N LYS A 141 -17.91 -10.63 -26.29
CA LYS A 141 -18.67 -11.89 -26.41
C LYS A 141 -18.37 -12.67 -27.71
N HIS A 142 -17.83 -11.98 -28.72
CA HIS A 142 -17.61 -12.56 -30.06
C HIS A 142 -16.18 -13.04 -30.32
N MET A 143 -15.23 -12.72 -29.47
CA MET A 143 -13.86 -13.20 -29.63
C MET A 143 -13.63 -14.51 -28.85
N LYS A 144 -13.52 -15.62 -29.58
CA LYS A 144 -13.23 -16.95 -28.99
C LYS A 144 -11.96 -17.01 -28.14
N LEU A 145 -11.02 -16.07 -28.35
CA LEU A 145 -9.71 -16.05 -27.66
C LEU A 145 -9.71 -15.37 -26.30
N SER A 146 -10.61 -14.44 -26.05
CA SER A 146 -10.62 -13.67 -24.79
C SER A 146 -11.96 -12.99 -24.55
N PRO A 147 -12.47 -13.04 -23.32
CA PRO A 147 -13.69 -12.33 -22.94
C PRO A 147 -13.49 -10.80 -22.84
N TYR A 148 -12.24 -10.31 -22.83
CA TYR A 148 -11.92 -8.88 -22.79
C TYR A 148 -10.84 -8.52 -23.79
N VAL A 149 -11.01 -7.37 -24.43
CA VAL A 149 -10.07 -6.84 -25.41
C VAL A 149 -9.72 -5.38 -25.09
N LEU A 150 -8.50 -5.01 -25.42
CA LEU A 150 -8.04 -3.64 -25.43
C LEU A 150 -8.07 -3.10 -26.86
N CYS A 151 -8.91 -2.09 -27.10
CA CYS A 151 -8.99 -1.39 -28.38
C CYS A 151 -8.18 -0.10 -28.27
N LEU A 152 -7.13 0.05 -29.09
CA LEU A 152 -6.27 1.23 -29.13
C LEU A 152 -6.31 1.93 -30.47
N SER A 153 -6.29 3.26 -30.46
CA SER A 153 -6.06 4.07 -31.65
C SER A 153 -4.64 3.81 -32.19
N THR A 154 -4.49 3.82 -33.51
CA THR A 154 -3.19 3.70 -34.16
C THR A 154 -2.68 5.06 -34.65
N PHE A 155 -1.66 5.04 -35.51
CA PHE A 155 -1.14 6.24 -36.16
C PHE A 155 -2.07 6.80 -37.22
N SER A 156 -2.92 5.97 -37.82
CA SER A 156 -3.86 6.36 -38.86
C SER A 156 -5.21 6.77 -38.27
N LYS A 157 -5.82 7.81 -38.83
CA LYS A 157 -7.14 8.29 -38.44
C LYS A 157 -8.16 7.14 -38.60
N ASN A 158 -9.00 6.96 -37.58
CA ASN A 158 -10.08 5.93 -37.52
C ASN A 158 -9.60 4.47 -37.55
N HIS A 159 -8.31 4.21 -37.54
CA HIS A 159 -7.78 2.84 -37.39
C HIS A 159 -7.49 2.50 -35.95
N ARG A 160 -8.04 1.37 -35.48
CA ARG A 160 -7.80 0.83 -34.15
C ARG A 160 -7.22 -0.58 -34.24
N ILE A 161 -6.36 -0.91 -33.30
CA ILE A 161 -5.93 -2.29 -33.07
C ILE A 161 -6.74 -2.88 -31.92
N ILE A 162 -7.14 -4.14 -32.08
CA ILE A 162 -7.83 -4.92 -31.06
C ILE A 162 -6.83 -5.93 -30.53
N VAL A 163 -6.51 -5.82 -29.24
CA VAL A 163 -5.53 -6.65 -28.54
C VAL A 163 -6.28 -7.52 -27.54
N PRO A 164 -6.30 -8.84 -27.69
CA PRO A 164 -6.94 -9.74 -26.72
C PRO A 164 -6.14 -9.72 -25.40
N LEU A 165 -6.85 -9.70 -24.29
CA LEU A 165 -6.31 -9.80 -22.94
C LEU A 165 -6.42 -11.23 -22.45
N ASN A 166 -5.61 -11.61 -21.44
CA ASN A 166 -5.66 -12.93 -20.81
C ASN A 166 -6.04 -12.82 -19.32
N PRO A 167 -7.31 -12.51 -19.00
CA PRO A 167 -7.76 -12.40 -17.63
C PRO A 167 -7.86 -13.78 -16.97
N ALA A 168 -7.29 -13.94 -15.77
CA ALA A 168 -7.54 -15.07 -14.91
C ALA A 168 -8.92 -14.93 -14.20
N LYS A 169 -9.40 -15.97 -13.54
CA LYS A 169 -10.71 -15.99 -12.86
C LYS A 169 -10.92 -14.77 -11.95
N TYR A 170 -9.96 -14.47 -11.09
CA TYR A 170 -10.06 -13.33 -10.16
C TYR A 170 -10.16 -11.97 -10.88
N HIS A 171 -9.57 -11.83 -12.08
CA HIS A 171 -9.75 -10.62 -12.89
C HIS A 171 -11.18 -10.51 -13.40
N LEU A 172 -11.75 -11.63 -13.86
CA LEU A 172 -13.13 -11.69 -14.35
C LEU A 172 -14.12 -11.38 -13.24
N ASP A 173 -13.89 -11.94 -12.05
CA ASP A 173 -14.71 -11.69 -10.87
C ASP A 173 -14.72 -10.18 -10.50
N LEU A 174 -13.57 -9.50 -10.60
CA LEU A 174 -13.49 -8.08 -10.35
C LEU A 174 -14.10 -7.24 -11.47
N LEU A 175 -13.82 -7.57 -12.74
CA LEU A 175 -14.36 -6.88 -13.90
C LEU A 175 -15.89 -6.99 -13.98
N GLY A 176 -16.46 -8.05 -13.40
CA GLY A 176 -17.92 -8.26 -13.28
C GLY A 176 -18.58 -7.45 -12.16
N LYS A 177 -17.82 -6.93 -11.20
CA LYS A 177 -18.38 -6.17 -10.06
C LYS A 177 -18.78 -4.73 -10.43
N GLY A 178 -18.16 -4.12 -11.44
CA GLY A 178 -18.39 -2.71 -11.72
C GLY A 178 -17.95 -2.24 -13.08
N GLY A 179 -17.87 -0.92 -13.24
CA GLY A 179 -17.48 -0.26 -14.49
C GLY A 179 -15.96 -0.08 -14.61
N ILE A 180 -15.43 -0.30 -15.81
CA ILE A 180 -14.04 0.04 -16.13
C ILE A 180 -13.97 1.54 -16.34
N VAL A 181 -13.20 2.23 -15.50
CA VAL A 181 -13.08 3.70 -15.52
C VAL A 181 -11.76 4.17 -16.12
N ASP A 182 -10.70 3.38 -16.00
CA ASP A 182 -9.38 3.73 -16.53
C ASP A 182 -8.59 2.46 -16.87
N PHE A 183 -7.62 2.61 -17.76
CA PHE A 183 -6.63 1.58 -18.00
C PHE A 183 -5.26 2.21 -18.30
N GLN A 184 -4.22 1.40 -18.15
CA GLN A 184 -2.87 1.77 -18.51
C GLN A 184 -2.14 0.59 -19.15
N LEU A 185 -1.65 0.78 -20.38
CA LEU A 185 -0.82 -0.21 -21.06
C LEU A 185 0.64 -0.03 -20.65
N VAL A 186 1.27 -1.10 -20.18
CA VAL A 186 2.66 -1.11 -19.72
C VAL A 186 3.41 -2.29 -20.32
N LYS A 187 4.67 -2.07 -20.73
CA LYS A 187 5.59 -3.15 -21.12
C LYS A 187 6.56 -3.46 -19.98
N HIS A 188 6.58 -4.71 -19.53
CA HIS A 188 7.48 -5.18 -18.48
C HIS A 188 8.16 -6.48 -18.91
N GLU A 189 9.48 -6.54 -18.84
CA GLU A 189 10.27 -7.72 -19.22
C GLU A 189 9.89 -8.32 -20.59
N GLY A 190 9.65 -7.45 -21.56
CA GLY A 190 9.30 -7.87 -22.92
C GLY A 190 7.81 -8.15 -23.15
N CYS A 191 7.02 -8.34 -22.10
CA CYS A 191 5.58 -8.63 -22.16
C CYS A 191 4.73 -7.38 -21.95
N TYR A 192 3.57 -7.32 -22.61
CA TYR A 192 2.59 -6.26 -22.40
C TYR A 192 1.55 -6.65 -21.37
N TYR A 193 1.21 -5.69 -20.53
CA TYR A 193 0.18 -5.78 -19.50
C TYR A 193 -0.75 -4.58 -19.57
N THR A 194 -2.02 -4.79 -19.30
CA THR A 194 -2.99 -3.73 -19.13
C THR A 194 -3.37 -3.66 -17.66
N HIS A 195 -3.09 -2.52 -17.02
CA HIS A 195 -3.60 -2.23 -15.70
C HIS A 195 -5.00 -1.65 -15.88
N VAL A 196 -6.02 -2.31 -15.40
CA VAL A 196 -7.42 -1.92 -15.56
C VAL A 196 -7.95 -1.48 -14.21
N CYS A 197 -8.45 -0.25 -14.13
CA CYS A 197 -9.12 0.28 -12.94
C CYS A 197 -10.62 0.04 -13.06
N VAL A 198 -11.17 -0.65 -12.08
CA VAL A 198 -12.61 -0.93 -11.97
C VAL A 198 -13.15 -0.18 -10.76
N LYS A 199 -14.27 0.52 -10.95
CA LYS A 199 -15.03 1.14 -9.87
C LYS A 199 -16.35 0.44 -9.66
N TYR A 200 -16.70 0.20 -8.41
CA TYR A 200 -17.94 -0.42 -8.02
C TYR A 200 -18.37 0.07 -6.63
N ASP A 201 -19.66 0.00 -6.37
CA ASP A 201 -20.23 0.37 -5.09
C ASP A 201 -20.42 -0.85 -4.20
N VAL A 202 -20.04 -0.70 -2.94
CA VAL A 202 -20.31 -1.67 -1.88
C VAL A 202 -21.25 -1.01 -0.88
N PRO A 203 -22.39 -1.64 -0.54
CA PRO A 203 -23.31 -1.10 0.45
C PRO A 203 -22.65 -1.02 1.83
N ASP A 204 -22.86 0.09 2.50
CA ASP A 204 -22.34 0.29 3.85
C ASP A 204 -23.08 -0.63 4.83
N ARG A 205 -22.34 -1.27 5.73
CA ARG A 205 -22.91 -2.09 6.79
C ARG A 205 -23.28 -1.25 8.00
N ALA A 206 -24.37 -1.60 8.67
CA ALA A 206 -24.71 -1.02 9.95
C ALA A 206 -23.62 -1.33 10.99
N VAL A 207 -23.27 -0.33 11.78
CA VAL A 207 -22.23 -0.44 12.82
C VAL A 207 -22.92 -0.67 14.18
N ARG A 208 -22.55 -1.77 14.85
CA ARG A 208 -23.04 -2.12 16.19
C ARG A 208 -21.94 -2.15 17.26
N SER A 209 -20.70 -2.22 16.84
CA SER A 209 -19.54 -2.34 17.72
C SER A 209 -18.32 -1.66 17.09
N VAL A 210 -17.23 -1.56 17.84
CA VAL A 210 -15.95 -1.00 17.37
C VAL A 210 -14.84 -2.01 17.59
N LEU A 211 -14.09 -2.31 16.54
CA LEU A 211 -12.87 -3.10 16.62
C LEU A 211 -11.65 -2.16 16.70
N GLY A 212 -11.06 -1.99 17.88
CA GLY A 212 -9.83 -1.22 18.08
C GLY A 212 -8.61 -2.06 17.72
N VAL A 213 -7.71 -1.53 16.87
CA VAL A 213 -6.53 -2.23 16.37
C VAL A 213 -5.26 -1.44 16.64
N ASP A 214 -4.37 -1.99 17.45
CA ASP A 214 -3.01 -1.48 17.68
C ASP A 214 -2.00 -2.21 16.80
N LEU A 215 -1.12 -1.47 16.11
CA LEU A 215 -0.11 -2.01 15.21
C LEU A 215 1.25 -2.09 15.91
N GLY A 216 1.70 -3.31 16.22
CA GLY A 216 2.93 -3.53 16.95
C GLY A 216 4.10 -4.08 16.12
N ILE A 217 5.31 -3.99 16.68
CA ILE A 217 6.54 -4.51 16.07
C ILE A 217 6.76 -5.99 16.39
N ARG A 218 6.48 -6.39 17.60
CA ARG A 218 6.63 -7.79 18.06
C ARG A 218 5.38 -8.59 17.75
N ARG A 219 4.24 -8.05 18.09
CA ARG A 219 2.92 -8.51 17.68
C ARG A 219 2.46 -7.67 16.51
N ALA A 220 2.10 -8.32 15.43
CA ALA A 220 1.76 -7.60 14.20
C ALA A 220 0.58 -6.65 14.39
N MET A 221 -0.43 -7.16 15.09
CA MET A 221 -1.68 -6.46 15.40
C MET A 221 -2.24 -7.02 16.72
N ALA A 222 -2.72 -6.14 17.57
CA ALA A 222 -3.59 -6.48 18.68
C ALA A 222 -4.96 -5.87 18.37
N ALA A 223 -6.01 -6.66 18.43
CA ALA A 223 -7.37 -6.22 18.13
C ALA A 223 -8.28 -6.51 19.31
N VAL A 224 -9.14 -5.54 19.66
CA VAL A 224 -10.11 -5.65 20.74
C VAL A 224 -11.48 -5.21 20.24
N LEU A 225 -12.46 -6.10 20.37
CA LEU A 225 -13.84 -5.84 20.00
C LEU A 225 -14.56 -5.18 21.18
N LEU A 226 -15.02 -3.96 20.96
CA LEU A 226 -15.76 -3.18 21.96
C LEU A 226 -17.25 -3.16 21.60
N LYS A 227 -18.06 -3.83 22.44
CA LYS A 227 -19.52 -3.86 22.34
C LYS A 227 -20.11 -2.85 23.33
N PRO A 228 -21.01 -1.94 22.90
CA PRO A 228 -21.52 -0.86 23.78
C PRO A 228 -22.16 -1.32 25.07
N ASP A 229 -22.85 -2.46 25.02
CA ASP A 229 -23.73 -2.91 26.13
C ASP A 229 -23.20 -4.22 26.77
N LYS A 230 -21.99 -4.63 26.49
CA LYS A 230 -21.46 -5.89 27.01
C LYS A 230 -20.07 -5.68 27.62
N PRO A 231 -19.77 -6.38 28.73
CA PRO A 231 -18.41 -6.44 29.25
C PRO A 231 -17.47 -7.11 28.24
N LEU A 232 -16.21 -6.82 28.36
CA LEU A 232 -15.16 -7.39 27.51
C LEU A 232 -14.89 -8.83 27.94
N HIS A 233 -15.00 -9.76 27.01
CA HIS A 233 -14.68 -11.17 27.21
C HIS A 233 -13.36 -11.55 26.52
N ARG A 234 -12.78 -12.68 26.90
CA ARG A 234 -11.52 -13.17 26.29
C ARG A 234 -11.62 -13.39 24.78
N GLU A 235 -12.77 -13.80 24.31
CA GLU A 235 -13.07 -13.99 22.88
C GLU A 235 -13.06 -12.69 22.05
N ASP A 236 -13.27 -11.54 22.72
CA ASP A 236 -13.22 -10.22 22.09
C ASP A 236 -11.75 -9.73 21.88
N LEU A 237 -10.77 -10.47 22.37
CA LEU A 237 -9.35 -10.13 22.32
C LEU A 237 -8.61 -11.00 21.30
N SER A 238 -7.90 -10.39 20.37
CA SER A 238 -7.09 -11.08 19.37
C SER A 238 -5.68 -10.52 19.28
N ILE A 239 -4.70 -11.38 19.07
CA ILE A 239 -3.31 -11.01 18.82
C ILE A 239 -2.82 -11.79 17.61
N LEU A 240 -2.39 -11.05 16.59
CA LEU A 240 -1.73 -11.61 15.42
C LEU A 240 -0.22 -11.43 15.53
N THR A 241 0.51 -12.50 15.30
CA THR A 241 1.98 -12.50 15.32
C THR A 241 2.55 -12.51 13.91
N ASP A 242 3.74 -11.92 13.73
CA ASP A 242 4.49 -11.95 12.47
C ASP A 242 5.49 -13.12 12.40
N ASN A 243 5.33 -14.17 13.17
CA ASN A 243 6.35 -15.22 13.31
C ASN A 243 6.64 -15.91 11.97
N GLN A 244 5.62 -16.30 11.22
CA GLN A 244 5.81 -16.91 9.90
C GLN A 244 6.47 -15.93 8.92
N LYS A 245 6.00 -14.69 8.87
CA LYS A 245 6.62 -13.63 8.07
C LYS A 245 8.09 -13.45 8.41
N LYS A 246 8.44 -13.41 9.69
CA LYS A 246 9.83 -13.30 10.16
C LYS A 246 10.66 -14.48 9.68
N ARG A 247 10.20 -15.73 9.86
CA ARG A 247 10.88 -16.93 9.39
C ARG A 247 11.17 -16.86 7.88
N HIS A 248 10.16 -16.56 7.07
CA HIS A 248 10.34 -16.44 5.61
C HIS A 248 11.32 -15.33 5.22
N LEU A 249 11.23 -14.15 5.83
CA LEU A 249 12.14 -13.04 5.56
C LEU A 249 13.57 -13.31 6.01
N ASP A 250 13.76 -14.03 7.12
CA ASP A 250 15.08 -14.41 7.60
C ASP A 250 15.74 -15.46 6.69
N LEU A 251 15.00 -16.46 6.22
CA LEU A 251 15.47 -17.41 5.21
C LEU A 251 15.90 -16.71 3.92
N LEU A 252 15.07 -15.77 3.42
CA LEU A 252 15.42 -14.97 2.25
C LEU A 252 16.63 -14.07 2.50
N THR A 253 16.78 -13.54 3.71
CA THR A 253 17.93 -12.70 4.08
C THR A 253 19.22 -13.51 4.08
N ARG A 254 19.22 -14.75 4.64
CA ARG A 254 20.38 -15.66 4.58
C ARG A 254 20.74 -16.01 3.13
N ARG A 255 19.74 -16.35 2.31
CA ARG A 255 19.96 -16.67 0.89
C ARG A 255 20.52 -15.47 0.10
N VAL A 256 20.06 -14.25 0.41
CA VAL A 256 20.63 -13.02 -0.17
C VAL A 256 22.10 -12.87 0.22
N ALA A 257 22.47 -13.07 1.48
CA ALA A 257 23.86 -13.00 1.92
C ALA A 257 24.76 -14.02 1.20
N MET A 258 24.33 -15.28 1.10
CA MET A 258 25.05 -16.32 0.35
C MET A 258 25.26 -15.97 -1.12
N LEU A 259 24.24 -15.42 -1.80
CA LEU A 259 24.36 -15.03 -3.21
C LEU A 259 25.26 -13.80 -3.41
N GLN A 260 25.28 -12.88 -2.45
CA GLN A 260 26.19 -11.73 -2.45
C GLN A 260 27.64 -12.18 -2.30
N GLU A 261 27.91 -13.08 -1.36
CA GLU A 261 29.21 -13.69 -1.13
C GLU A 261 29.71 -14.47 -2.38
N ALA A 262 28.83 -15.27 -2.98
CA ALA A 262 29.07 -15.99 -4.21
C ALA A 262 29.07 -15.12 -5.48
N ARG A 263 28.89 -13.81 -5.37
CA ARG A 263 28.79 -12.81 -6.48
C ARG A 263 27.78 -13.19 -7.57
N LYS A 264 26.71 -13.91 -7.23
CA LYS A 264 25.64 -14.32 -8.15
C LYS A 264 24.55 -13.24 -8.26
N TRP A 265 24.75 -12.26 -9.13
CA TRP A 265 23.92 -11.05 -9.20
C TRP A 265 22.52 -11.26 -9.81
N GLU A 266 22.38 -12.13 -10.83
CA GLU A 266 21.08 -12.37 -11.48
C GLU A 266 20.06 -13.09 -10.54
N PRO A 267 20.41 -14.18 -9.86
CA PRO A 267 19.55 -14.76 -8.82
C PRO A 267 19.24 -13.77 -7.70
N LEU A 268 20.20 -12.90 -7.33
CA LEU A 268 20.02 -11.88 -6.30
C LEU A 268 18.94 -10.86 -6.66
N LYS A 269 18.91 -10.38 -7.92
CA LYS A 269 17.85 -9.47 -8.41
C LYS A 269 16.46 -10.08 -8.26
N ARG A 270 16.30 -11.35 -8.62
CA ARG A 270 15.02 -12.10 -8.50
C ARG A 270 14.57 -12.23 -7.04
N LEU A 271 15.48 -12.50 -6.11
CA LEU A 271 15.17 -12.62 -4.68
C LEU A 271 14.75 -11.29 -4.04
N ARG A 272 15.25 -10.16 -4.53
CA ARG A 272 14.86 -8.83 -4.01
C ARG A 272 13.35 -8.60 -4.14
N HIS A 273 12.78 -8.91 -5.31
CA HIS A 273 11.33 -8.82 -5.54
C HIS A 273 10.55 -9.82 -4.68
N LYS A 274 11.03 -11.07 -4.59
CA LYS A 274 10.38 -12.10 -3.76
C LYS A 274 10.24 -11.68 -2.30
N ARG A 275 11.24 -10.99 -1.74
CA ARG A 275 11.18 -10.50 -0.36
C ARG A 275 10.06 -9.47 -0.14
N ILE A 276 9.86 -8.57 -1.09
CA ILE A 276 8.77 -7.57 -1.04
C ILE A 276 7.43 -8.29 -1.08
N HIS A 277 7.22 -9.18 -2.04
CA HIS A 277 5.97 -9.92 -2.19
C HIS A 277 5.62 -10.78 -0.96
N VAL A 278 6.61 -11.44 -0.34
CA VAL A 278 6.39 -12.18 0.91
C VAL A 278 5.92 -11.25 2.03
N ALA A 279 6.54 -10.08 2.17
CA ALA A 279 6.14 -9.13 3.19
C ALA A 279 4.72 -8.58 2.95
N GLU A 280 4.37 -8.28 1.71
CA GLU A 280 3.04 -7.80 1.30
C GLU A 280 1.96 -8.87 1.51
N TYR A 281 2.25 -10.11 1.17
CA TYR A 281 1.35 -11.25 1.37
C TYR A 281 0.93 -11.39 2.83
N PHE A 282 1.89 -11.43 3.76
CA PHE A 282 1.57 -11.56 5.18
C PHE A 282 0.87 -10.32 5.76
N ASP A 283 1.22 -9.11 5.31
CA ASP A 283 0.53 -7.90 5.75
C ASP A 283 -0.93 -7.90 5.27
N ARG A 284 -1.21 -8.44 4.07
CA ARG A 284 -2.57 -8.56 3.55
C ARG A 284 -3.37 -9.63 4.29
N ILE A 285 -2.78 -10.79 4.62
CA ILE A 285 -3.45 -11.81 5.45
C ILE A 285 -3.89 -11.22 6.79
N GLY A 286 -3.02 -10.44 7.45
CA GLY A 286 -3.40 -9.78 8.70
C GLY A 286 -4.55 -8.78 8.52
N ALA A 287 -4.57 -8.04 7.42
CA ALA A 287 -5.66 -7.12 7.11
C ALA A 287 -6.99 -7.86 6.83
N ILE A 288 -6.95 -8.97 6.10
CA ILE A 288 -8.12 -9.83 5.85
C ILE A 288 -8.70 -10.31 7.18
N HIS A 289 -7.86 -10.81 8.07
CA HIS A 289 -8.31 -11.31 9.38
C HIS A 289 -9.01 -10.20 10.20
N VAL A 290 -8.45 -8.99 10.27
CA VAL A 290 -9.10 -7.85 10.92
C VAL A 290 -10.46 -7.52 10.29
N ALA A 291 -10.53 -7.53 8.96
CA ALA A 291 -11.77 -7.24 8.24
C ALA A 291 -12.83 -8.34 8.42
N GLU A 292 -12.42 -9.61 8.53
CA GLU A 292 -13.31 -10.75 8.83
C GLU A 292 -13.87 -10.67 10.25
N MET A 293 -13.03 -10.37 11.24
CA MET A 293 -13.48 -10.13 12.63
C MET A 293 -14.50 -8.99 12.67
N ALA A 294 -14.21 -7.87 12.02
CA ALA A 294 -15.12 -6.73 11.97
C ALA A 294 -16.43 -7.06 11.23
N ALA A 295 -16.38 -7.88 10.18
CA ALA A 295 -17.56 -8.30 9.44
C ALA A 295 -18.49 -9.22 10.26
N ALA A 296 -17.92 -10.14 11.03
CA ALA A 296 -18.68 -11.07 11.87
C ALA A 296 -19.49 -10.34 12.94
N GLU A 297 -18.95 -9.26 13.52
CA GLU A 297 -19.54 -8.53 14.64
C GLU A 297 -20.17 -7.18 14.24
N GLN A 298 -20.33 -6.93 12.95
CA GLN A 298 -20.85 -5.66 12.41
C GLN A 298 -20.14 -4.43 13.01
N SER A 299 -18.79 -4.50 13.08
CA SER A 299 -17.96 -3.48 13.70
C SER A 299 -17.44 -2.49 12.66
N MET A 300 -17.30 -1.24 13.05
CA MET A 300 -16.32 -0.37 12.42
C MET A 300 -14.92 -0.68 12.95
N VAL A 301 -13.88 -0.35 12.18
CA VAL A 301 -12.50 -0.57 12.59
C VAL A 301 -11.80 0.74 12.90
N ALA A 302 -11.25 0.85 14.11
CA ALA A 302 -10.39 1.95 14.53
C ALA A 302 -8.94 1.48 14.54
N VAL A 303 -8.09 2.03 13.69
CA VAL A 303 -6.67 1.62 13.58
C VAL A 303 -5.77 2.69 14.13
N GLY A 304 -4.88 2.33 15.04
CA GLY A 304 -3.84 3.22 15.55
C GLY A 304 -2.89 3.68 14.45
N TYR A 305 -2.63 5.00 14.41
CA TYR A 305 -1.67 5.61 13.49
C TYR A 305 -0.52 6.23 14.27
N PRO A 306 0.68 5.61 14.26
CA PRO A 306 1.85 6.12 14.95
C PRO A 306 2.49 7.27 14.16
N LYS A 307 1.90 8.47 14.26
CA LYS A 307 2.41 9.68 13.62
C LYS A 307 3.85 9.94 14.10
N SER A 308 4.74 10.25 13.16
CA SER A 308 6.13 10.66 13.45
C SER A 308 7.09 9.59 13.99
N ILE A 309 6.67 8.36 14.25
CA ILE A 309 7.55 7.29 14.79
C ILE A 309 8.84 7.07 13.96
N LYS A 310 8.80 7.37 12.66
CA LYS A 310 9.97 7.28 11.77
C LYS A 310 10.94 8.45 11.91
N TYR A 311 10.46 9.58 12.38
CA TYR A 311 11.20 10.85 12.41
C TYR A 311 11.64 11.24 13.81
N GLU A 312 11.05 10.67 14.85
CA GLU A 312 11.46 10.94 16.22
C GLU A 312 12.91 10.51 16.44
N LYS A 313 13.68 11.41 17.07
CA LYS A 313 15.01 11.09 17.58
C LYS A 313 14.81 10.10 18.72
N TYR A 314 14.96 8.81 18.42
CA TYR A 314 14.92 7.78 19.44
C TYR A 314 16.02 8.05 20.47
N ARG A 315 15.63 8.46 21.67
CA ARG A 315 16.52 8.70 22.82
C ARG A 315 16.70 7.42 23.68
N GLY A 316 16.48 6.25 23.11
CA GLY A 316 16.68 4.98 23.81
C GLY A 316 18.15 4.60 23.87
N ASN A 317 18.45 3.64 24.70
CA ASN A 317 19.74 3.06 25.07
C ASN A 317 20.62 2.48 23.93
N GLY A 318 20.64 3.13 22.77
CA GLY A 318 21.60 2.87 21.70
C GLY A 318 21.31 1.68 20.80
N GLU A 319 20.16 1.03 20.90
CA GLU A 319 19.79 -0.08 20.01
C GLU A 319 19.56 0.37 18.55
N ARG A 320 20.65 0.51 17.82
CA ARG A 320 20.64 0.77 16.37
C ARG A 320 19.78 -0.23 15.60
N ARG A 321 19.62 -1.45 16.12
CA ARG A 321 18.81 -2.54 15.56
C ARG A 321 17.32 -2.21 15.62
N LEU A 322 16.82 -1.76 16.76
CA LEU A 322 15.40 -1.37 16.93
C LEU A 322 15.03 -0.18 16.06
N ARG A 323 15.89 0.85 16.03
CA ARG A 323 15.70 2.02 15.16
C ARG A 323 15.65 1.64 13.68
N ARG A 324 16.55 0.77 13.22
CA ARG A 324 16.55 0.26 11.85
C ARG A 324 15.28 -0.54 11.54
N MET A 325 14.80 -1.30 12.51
CA MET A 325 13.57 -2.09 12.38
C MET A 325 12.36 -1.18 12.28
N LEU A 326 12.24 -0.16 13.12
CA LEU A 326 11.16 0.84 13.10
C LEU A 326 11.13 1.62 11.79
N GLN A 327 12.29 2.10 11.33
CA GLN A 327 12.37 2.94 10.15
C GLN A 327 12.26 2.18 8.82
N GLN A 328 12.69 0.93 8.77
CA GLN A 328 12.83 0.18 7.50
C GLN A 328 11.94 -1.05 7.40
N ARG A 329 11.57 -1.68 8.51
CA ARG A 329 10.90 -2.99 8.52
C ARG A 329 9.46 -2.95 9.02
N PHE A 330 9.05 -1.86 9.66
CA PHE A 330 7.69 -1.74 10.16
C PHE A 330 6.81 -0.97 9.15
N PRO A 331 6.04 -1.66 8.31
CA PRO A 331 5.27 -1.07 7.23
C PRO A 331 3.86 -0.64 7.69
N TYR A 332 3.75 0.11 8.79
CA TYR A 332 2.45 0.46 9.35
C TYR A 332 1.51 1.15 8.33
N ASN A 333 2.01 2.07 7.50
CA ASN A 333 1.18 2.71 6.47
C ASN A 333 0.58 1.69 5.50
N ARG A 334 1.37 0.68 5.08
CA ARG A 334 0.88 -0.39 4.19
C ARG A 334 -0.16 -1.25 4.89
N ARG A 335 0.06 -1.58 6.18
CA ARG A 335 -0.92 -2.36 6.96
C ARG A 335 -2.22 -1.60 7.14
N ILE A 336 -2.16 -0.32 7.49
CA ILE A 336 -3.35 0.54 7.59
C ILE A 336 -4.08 0.57 6.25
N GLN A 337 -3.37 0.83 5.16
CA GLN A 337 -3.96 0.83 3.83
C GLN A 337 -4.65 -0.50 3.50
N TYR A 338 -4.01 -1.63 3.76
CA TYR A 338 -4.62 -2.94 3.50
C TYR A 338 -5.83 -3.21 4.37
N ILE A 339 -5.81 -2.82 5.65
CA ILE A 339 -6.98 -2.92 6.53
C ILE A 339 -8.14 -2.08 5.97
N GLN A 340 -7.88 -0.84 5.60
CA GLN A 340 -8.89 0.04 5.01
C GLN A 340 -9.44 -0.52 3.70
N GLU A 341 -8.58 -1.06 2.83
CA GLU A 341 -8.97 -1.70 1.58
C GLU A 341 -9.85 -2.93 1.81
N GLU A 342 -9.45 -3.85 2.69
CA GLU A 342 -10.18 -5.08 2.98
C GLU A 342 -11.51 -4.81 3.70
N CYS A 343 -11.54 -3.81 4.58
CA CYS A 343 -12.77 -3.35 5.22
C CYS A 343 -13.74 -2.73 4.21
N ALA A 344 -13.25 -1.84 3.36
CA ALA A 344 -14.06 -1.19 2.33
C ALA A 344 -14.71 -2.23 1.40
N GLU A 345 -13.98 -3.28 0.96
CA GLU A 345 -14.55 -4.37 0.15
C GLU A 345 -15.70 -5.13 0.81
N ARG A 346 -15.82 -5.03 2.12
CA ARG A 346 -16.88 -5.66 2.92
C ARG A 346 -17.95 -4.67 3.38
N GLY A 347 -17.87 -3.40 2.95
CA GLY A 347 -18.79 -2.34 3.39
C GLY A 347 -18.56 -1.90 4.84
N ILE A 348 -17.35 -2.09 5.37
CA ILE A 348 -16.95 -1.77 6.73
C ILE A 348 -16.17 -0.45 6.74
N ARG A 349 -16.58 0.47 7.59
CA ARG A 349 -15.86 1.72 7.83
C ARG A 349 -14.59 1.46 8.63
N ALA A 350 -13.43 1.93 8.15
CA ALA A 350 -12.15 1.83 8.84
C ALA A 350 -11.48 3.19 8.92
N GLU A 351 -11.26 3.67 10.14
CA GLU A 351 -10.72 5.00 10.43
C GLU A 351 -9.38 4.90 11.16
N THR A 352 -8.54 5.91 10.98
CA THR A 352 -7.27 6.00 11.71
C THR A 352 -7.39 6.90 12.93
N VAL A 353 -6.81 6.45 14.04
CA VAL A 353 -6.74 7.19 15.31
C VAL A 353 -5.28 7.51 15.60
N LEU A 354 -4.98 8.74 15.99
CA LEU A 354 -3.64 9.11 16.44
C LEU A 354 -3.31 8.37 17.74
N GLU A 355 -2.20 7.63 17.74
CA GLU A 355 -1.75 6.83 18.90
C GLU A 355 -1.14 7.68 20.04
N ALA A 356 -1.13 8.99 19.94
CA ALA A 356 -0.59 9.83 21.01
C ALA A 356 -1.27 9.48 22.35
N TRP A 357 -0.45 9.05 23.33
CA TRP A 357 -0.88 8.69 24.69
C TRP A 357 -1.70 7.39 24.85
N THR A 358 -2.21 6.76 23.80
CA THR A 358 -3.04 5.55 23.90
C THR A 358 -2.36 4.41 24.65
N SER A 359 -1.06 4.31 24.54
CA SER A 359 -0.26 3.28 25.22
C SER A 359 0.14 3.65 26.67
N LYS A 360 -0.09 4.90 27.08
CA LYS A 360 0.22 5.40 28.43
C LYS A 360 -1.03 5.64 29.27
N THR A 361 -2.17 5.87 28.66
CA THR A 361 -3.43 6.10 29.34
C THR A 361 -4.05 4.78 29.76
N CYS A 362 -4.48 4.68 31.01
CA CYS A 362 -5.22 3.52 31.51
C CYS A 362 -6.63 3.51 30.92
N HIS A 363 -7.01 2.43 30.25
CA HIS A 363 -8.34 2.31 29.65
C HIS A 363 -9.47 2.28 30.69
N ARG A 364 -9.18 1.87 31.95
CA ARG A 364 -10.14 1.74 33.04
C ARG A 364 -10.45 3.09 33.71
N CYS A 365 -9.42 3.84 34.11
CA CYS A 365 -9.59 5.07 34.91
C CYS A 365 -9.15 6.35 34.19
N GLY A 366 -8.60 6.27 32.98
CA GLY A 366 -8.13 7.42 32.22
C GLY A 366 -6.80 8.02 32.72
N SER A 367 -6.21 7.50 33.79
CA SER A 367 -4.97 8.02 34.35
C SER A 367 -3.79 7.79 33.42
N THR A 368 -2.86 8.74 33.43
CA THR A 368 -1.55 8.66 32.77
C THR A 368 -0.42 8.27 33.73
N ASN A 369 -0.72 8.12 35.03
CA ASN A 369 0.22 7.63 36.04
C ASN A 369 0.37 6.11 35.93
N THR A 370 1.10 5.69 34.90
CA THR A 370 1.19 4.29 34.51
C THR A 370 2.63 3.86 34.29
N ARG A 371 2.91 2.59 34.50
CA ARG A 371 4.25 2.00 34.31
C ARG A 371 4.17 0.78 33.42
N ARG A 372 5.17 0.61 32.57
CA ARG A 372 5.44 -0.64 31.85
C ARG A 372 6.61 -1.33 32.50
N SER A 373 6.39 -2.41 33.22
CA SER A 373 7.44 -3.23 33.81
C SER A 373 8.11 -4.12 32.75
N THR A 374 7.34 -4.59 31.78
CA THR A 374 7.84 -5.28 30.59
C THR A 374 7.18 -4.68 29.36
N GLN A 375 7.60 -5.09 28.17
CA GLN A 375 6.98 -4.62 26.94
C GLN A 375 5.49 -5.02 26.82
N SER A 376 5.08 -6.09 27.46
CA SER A 376 3.72 -6.63 27.41
C SER A 376 2.89 -6.30 28.65
N LEU A 377 3.50 -5.93 29.76
CA LEU A 377 2.80 -5.70 31.02
C LEU A 377 2.63 -4.19 31.27
N PHE A 378 1.38 -3.77 31.31
CA PHE A 378 0.93 -2.44 31.67
C PHE A 378 0.43 -2.44 33.12
N TRP A 379 0.79 -1.43 33.89
CA TRP A 379 0.37 -1.22 35.26
C TRP A 379 -0.07 0.23 35.48
N CYS A 380 -1.31 0.43 35.90
CA CYS A 380 -1.81 1.70 36.37
C CYS A 380 -1.55 1.86 37.88
N LEU A 381 -0.89 2.93 38.27
CA LEU A 381 -0.55 3.17 39.67
C LEU A 381 -1.75 3.75 40.47
N ASP A 382 -2.73 4.35 39.79
CA ASP A 382 -3.88 4.96 40.46
C ASP A 382 -5.02 3.96 40.74
N CYS A 383 -5.33 3.08 39.78
CA CYS A 383 -6.39 2.08 39.97
C CYS A 383 -5.86 0.65 40.13
N SER A 384 -4.55 0.48 40.24
CA SER A 384 -3.85 -0.81 40.42
C SER A 384 -4.10 -1.85 39.33
N LEU A 385 -4.67 -1.44 38.17
CA LEU A 385 -4.92 -2.33 37.05
C LEU A 385 -3.60 -2.86 36.47
N GLN A 386 -3.47 -4.17 36.41
CA GLN A 386 -2.42 -4.85 35.64
C GLN A 386 -3.03 -5.49 34.40
N TYR A 387 -2.53 -5.13 33.22
CA TYR A 387 -3.14 -5.57 31.97
C TYR A 387 -2.10 -5.74 30.85
N ASN A 388 -2.50 -6.38 29.75
CA ASN A 388 -1.65 -6.44 28.58
C ASN A 388 -1.58 -5.06 27.90
N ALA A 389 -0.36 -4.57 27.66
CA ALA A 389 -0.12 -3.22 27.13
C ALA A 389 -0.69 -3.00 25.73
N ASP A 390 -0.64 -4.05 24.87
CA ASP A 390 -1.12 -3.94 23.49
C ASP A 390 -2.66 -3.92 23.46
N TRP A 391 -3.31 -4.69 24.35
CA TRP A 391 -4.76 -4.64 24.50
C TRP A 391 -5.24 -3.31 25.12
N ASN A 392 -4.50 -2.78 26.13
CA ASN A 392 -4.79 -1.45 26.68
C ASN A 392 -4.79 -0.38 25.59
N SER A 393 -3.79 -0.43 24.68
CA SER A 393 -3.71 0.49 23.55
C SER A 393 -4.89 0.29 22.59
N SER A 394 -5.22 -0.95 22.25
CA SER A 394 -6.34 -1.26 21.33
C SER A 394 -7.68 -0.81 21.87
N ILE A 395 -7.93 -0.96 23.18
CA ILE A 395 -9.13 -0.45 23.85
C ILE A 395 -9.19 1.07 23.74
N ASN A 396 -8.11 1.77 24.07
CA ASN A 396 -8.05 3.23 23.97
C ASN A 396 -8.28 3.73 22.54
N ILE A 397 -7.73 3.04 21.54
CA ILE A 397 -7.94 3.36 20.12
C ILE A 397 -9.42 3.17 19.74
N GLY A 398 -10.04 2.06 20.09
CA GLY A 398 -11.42 1.78 19.76
C GLY A 398 -12.41 2.69 20.50
N SER A 399 -12.11 3.05 21.74
CA SER A 399 -12.96 3.90 22.59
C SER A 399 -13.18 5.31 22.04
N VAL A 400 -12.32 5.78 21.13
CA VAL A 400 -12.50 7.09 20.47
C VAL A 400 -13.82 7.17 19.70
N PHE A 401 -14.34 6.04 19.19
CA PHE A 401 -15.56 5.97 18.40
C PHE A 401 -16.77 5.46 19.21
N LEU A 402 -16.56 5.11 20.47
CA LEU A 402 -17.68 4.79 21.35
C LEU A 402 -18.23 6.06 21.96
N PRO A 403 -19.57 6.22 22.07
CA PRO A 403 -20.14 7.29 22.84
C PRO A 403 -19.62 7.30 24.29
N ALA A 404 -19.33 8.47 24.85
CA ALA A 404 -18.70 8.61 26.18
C ALA A 404 -19.40 7.86 27.32
N ALA A 405 -20.72 7.74 27.26
CA ALA A 405 -21.50 6.97 28.22
C ALA A 405 -21.30 5.44 28.11
N LEU A 406 -21.00 4.95 26.92
CA LEU A 406 -20.78 3.52 26.63
C LEU A 406 -19.35 3.10 26.88
N SER A 407 -18.39 3.99 26.69
CA SER A 407 -16.98 3.72 26.99
C SER A 407 -16.72 3.50 28.48
N ARG A 408 -17.46 4.19 29.36
CA ARG A 408 -17.39 3.97 30.84
C ARG A 408 -17.93 2.61 31.25
N ARG A 409 -19.09 2.17 30.71
CA ARG A 409 -19.67 0.85 31.00
C ARG A 409 -18.79 -0.31 30.51
N ALA A 410 -18.19 -0.17 29.34
CA ALA A 410 -17.21 -1.16 28.87
C ALA A 410 -15.97 -1.25 29.78
N ALA A 411 -15.54 -0.12 30.36
CA ALA A 411 -14.46 -0.08 31.33
C ALA A 411 -14.83 -0.67 32.71
N GLU A 412 -16.09 -0.47 33.14
CA GLU A 412 -16.62 -1.04 34.42
C GLU A 412 -16.80 -2.56 34.30
N GLY A 413 -17.27 -3.09 33.17
CA GLY A 413 -17.36 -4.53 32.93
C GLY A 413 -15.99 -5.22 32.92
N LEU A 414 -14.92 -4.52 32.46
CA LEU A 414 -13.54 -4.98 32.57
C LEU A 414 -13.01 -5.06 34.00
N ALA A 415 -13.57 -4.22 34.91
CA ALA A 415 -13.23 -4.25 36.31
C ALA A 415 -13.70 -5.56 36.99
N GLN A 416 -14.91 -6.00 36.65
CA GLN A 416 -15.46 -7.25 37.18
C GLN A 416 -14.83 -8.49 36.60
N ALA A 417 -14.52 -8.49 35.29
CA ALA A 417 -13.79 -9.60 34.64
C ALA A 417 -12.34 -9.75 35.11
N GLY A 418 -11.72 -8.70 35.66
CA GLY A 418 -10.36 -8.72 36.20
C GLY A 418 -10.25 -9.32 37.60
N GLU A 419 -11.34 -9.38 38.35
CA GLU A 419 -11.38 -10.02 39.69
C GLU A 419 -11.48 -11.54 39.58
N ASP A 420 -12.07 -12.07 38.48
CA ASP A 420 -12.19 -13.52 38.25
C ASP A 420 -10.98 -14.15 37.51
N SER A 421 -10.09 -13.34 36.96
CA SER A 421 -8.88 -13.82 36.29
C SER A 421 -7.64 -13.14 36.86
N ALA A 422 -7.12 -13.65 37.97
CA ALA A 422 -5.73 -13.43 38.33
C ALA A 422 -4.89 -13.80 37.11
N TYR A 423 -4.28 -12.80 36.45
CA TYR A 423 -3.41 -12.99 35.30
C TYR A 423 -2.32 -14.03 35.63
N LYS A 424 -2.53 -15.27 35.22
CA LYS A 424 -1.41 -16.20 35.06
C LYS A 424 -0.68 -15.79 33.80
N PRO A 425 0.63 -15.49 33.86
CA PRO A 425 1.40 -15.27 32.66
C PRO A 425 1.22 -16.48 31.75
N MET A 426 0.68 -16.24 30.54
CA MET A 426 0.50 -17.30 29.54
C MET A 426 1.88 -17.93 29.29
N SER A 427 1.97 -19.25 29.45
CA SER A 427 3.13 -20.01 29.04
C SER A 427 3.39 -19.77 27.53
N PRO A 428 4.65 -19.89 27.08
CA PRO A 428 5.00 -19.67 25.66
C PRO A 428 4.23 -20.54 24.66
N GLU A 429 3.59 -21.61 25.13
CA GLU A 429 2.81 -22.57 24.33
C GLU A 429 1.42 -22.09 23.92
N ALA A 430 0.86 -21.04 24.56
CA ALA A 430 -0.45 -20.50 24.22
C ALA A 430 -0.42 -19.47 23.07
N GLU A 431 0.75 -19.17 22.51
CA GLU A 431 0.92 -18.30 21.32
C GLU A 431 0.66 -19.03 19.98
N THR A 432 0.27 -20.30 20.01
CA THR A 432 0.22 -21.20 18.84
C THR A 432 -1.15 -21.31 18.16
N ILE A 433 -2.11 -20.48 18.49
CA ILE A 433 -3.47 -20.67 17.93
C ILE A 433 -3.75 -19.65 16.83
N VAL A 434 -3.12 -19.80 15.69
CA VAL A 434 -3.70 -19.51 14.34
C VAL A 434 -2.77 -20.13 13.27
N ASP A 435 -2.36 -21.39 13.43
CA ASP A 435 -1.57 -22.10 12.41
C ASP A 435 -2.40 -23.06 11.53
N THR A 436 -3.73 -23.13 11.68
CA THR A 436 -4.54 -24.17 11.03
C THR A 436 -5.38 -23.74 9.84
N ALA A 437 -5.12 -22.59 9.23
CA ALA A 437 -5.92 -22.13 8.07
C ALA A 437 -5.20 -22.22 6.70
N THR A 438 -4.17 -23.05 6.54
CA THR A 438 -3.50 -23.20 5.23
C THR A 438 -3.21 -24.65 4.84
N SER A 439 -4.14 -25.58 5.17
CA SER A 439 -4.13 -26.90 4.55
C SER A 439 -5.46 -27.07 3.82
N ASN A 440 -5.63 -26.49 2.65
CA ASN A 440 -6.52 -26.83 1.56
C ASN A 440 -6.87 -25.56 0.74
N ARG A 441 -5.99 -25.23 -0.21
CA ARG A 441 -6.36 -24.81 -1.58
C ARG A 441 -5.12 -24.42 -2.36
#